data_4c0a93727c84ad9a6ae2e1caea958163
#
_entry.id   4c0a93727c84ad9a6ae2e1caea958163
#
_cell.length_a   1.000
_cell.length_b   1.000
_cell.length_c   1.000
_cell.angle_alpha   90.00
_cell.angle_beta   90.00
_cell.angle_gamma   90.00
#
_symmetry.space_group_name_H-M   'P 1'
#
loop_
_entity.id
_entity.type
_entity.pdbx_description
1 polymer ?
#
loop_
_entity_poly.entity_id
_entity_poly.type
_entity_poly.pdbx_seq_one_letter_code
_entity_poly.pdbx_strand_id
1 'polypeptide(L)'
;MRREVEILNELGLHARPAAEFVRAVQKFRCEVTIQKGSETFSAASILEVLSANLDCGSRMTIEAVGPDAEKALEKLQRLLHDFKEQEERERR
;
A
#
# COMPACT_ATOMS: atom_id res chain seq x y z
N MET A 1 14.55 -1.71 3.95
CA MET A 1 13.68 -1.59 5.14
C MET A 1 12.34 -2.28 4.89
N ARG A 2 11.80 -2.90 5.90
CA ARG A 2 10.56 -3.68 5.81
C ARG A 2 9.60 -3.26 6.90
N ARG A 3 8.30 -3.30 6.61
CA ARG A 3 7.27 -3.00 7.60
C ARG A 3 6.03 -3.83 7.31
N GLU A 4 5.55 -4.53 8.33
CA GLU A 4 4.31 -5.28 8.23
C GLU A 4 3.13 -4.36 8.48
N VAL A 5 2.13 -4.42 7.62
CA VAL A 5 0.92 -3.60 7.73
C VAL A 5 -0.32 -4.44 7.46
N GLU A 6 -1.46 -3.91 7.89
CA GLU A 6 -2.75 -4.55 7.67
C GLU A 6 -3.66 -3.58 6.92
N ILE A 7 -4.46 -4.10 6.00
CA ILE A 7 -5.46 -3.32 5.28
C ILE A 7 -6.68 -3.16 6.19
N LEU A 8 -6.95 -1.92 6.60
CA LEU A 8 -7.97 -1.62 7.59
C LEU A 8 -9.30 -1.16 7.00
N ASN A 9 -9.29 -0.61 5.79
CA ASN A 9 -10.52 -0.12 5.17
C ASN A 9 -11.33 -1.28 4.59
N GLU A 10 -12.64 -1.16 4.68
CA GLU A 10 -13.56 -2.25 4.37
C GLU A 10 -13.50 -2.72 2.92
N LEU A 11 -13.33 -1.78 2.01
CA LEU A 11 -13.25 -2.08 0.58
C LEU A 11 -11.86 -2.54 0.12
N GLY A 12 -10.86 -2.49 1.01
CA GLY A 12 -9.49 -2.87 0.66
C GLY A 12 -8.86 -1.91 -0.34
N LEU A 13 -7.78 -2.35 -0.98
CA LEU A 13 -7.11 -1.56 -2.02
C LEU A 13 -7.74 -1.83 -3.39
N HIS A 14 -8.97 -1.31 -3.58
CA HIS A 14 -9.62 -1.34 -4.89
C HIS A 14 -9.03 -0.22 -5.79
N ALA A 15 -9.61 0.00 -6.97
CA ALA A 15 -9.00 0.82 -8.01
C ALA A 15 -8.51 2.20 -7.57
N ARG A 16 -9.35 2.97 -6.86
CA ARG A 16 -8.98 4.33 -6.46
C ARG A 16 -7.85 4.38 -5.41
N PRO A 17 -7.96 3.70 -4.27
CA PRO A 17 -6.85 3.64 -3.30
C PRO A 17 -5.59 3.02 -3.88
N ALA A 18 -5.72 1.99 -4.72
CA ALA A 18 -4.55 1.37 -5.36
C ALA A 18 -3.82 2.37 -6.24
N ALA A 19 -4.54 3.18 -7.01
CA ALA A 19 -3.92 4.20 -7.85
C ALA A 19 -3.21 5.27 -7.02
N GLU A 20 -3.79 5.69 -5.90
CA GLU A 20 -3.16 6.65 -5.00
C GLU A 20 -1.90 6.07 -4.36
N PHE A 21 -1.97 4.81 -3.96
CA PHE A 21 -0.84 4.11 -3.36
C PHE A 21 0.33 4.04 -4.35
N VAL A 22 0.06 3.63 -5.58
CA VAL A 22 1.08 3.52 -6.63
C VAL A 22 1.71 4.89 -6.93
N ARG A 23 0.89 5.94 -7.04
CA ARG A 23 1.41 7.29 -7.28
C ARG A 23 2.30 7.77 -6.14
N ALA A 24 1.94 7.44 -4.90
CA ALA A 24 2.78 7.80 -3.76
C ALA A 24 4.12 7.10 -3.82
N VAL A 25 4.12 5.80 -4.15
CA VAL A 25 5.36 5.02 -4.32
C VAL A 25 6.28 5.67 -5.34
N GLN A 26 5.73 6.10 -6.46
CA GLN A 26 6.50 6.66 -7.57
C GLN A 26 7.18 8.00 -7.26
N LYS A 27 6.80 8.65 -6.16
CA LYS A 27 7.40 9.92 -5.75
C LYS A 27 8.71 9.76 -5.00
N PHE A 28 9.03 8.56 -4.56
CA PHE A 28 10.22 8.31 -3.75
C PHE A 28 11.32 7.62 -4.56
N ARG A 29 12.56 7.93 -4.20
CA ARG A 29 13.74 7.30 -4.81
C ARG A 29 14.04 5.98 -4.10
N CYS A 30 13.21 5.01 -4.34
CA CYS A 30 13.39 3.68 -3.79
C CYS A 30 12.54 2.69 -4.59
N GLU A 31 12.91 1.42 -4.48
CA GLU A 31 12.12 0.34 -5.03
C GLU A 31 11.24 -0.21 -3.92
N VAL A 32 9.93 -0.26 -4.15
CA VAL A 32 8.97 -0.71 -3.15
C VAL A 32 8.27 -1.95 -3.66
N THR A 33 8.27 -3.00 -2.84
CA THR A 33 7.57 -4.25 -3.13
C THR A 33 6.61 -4.58 -2.00
N ILE A 34 5.59 -5.36 -2.33
CA ILE A 34 4.61 -5.87 -1.37
C ILE A 34 4.73 -7.38 -1.34
N GLN A 35 4.87 -7.96 -0.16
CA GLN A 35 4.82 -9.40 0.04
C GLN A 35 3.53 -9.78 0.73
N LYS A 36 2.77 -10.69 0.13
CA LYS A 36 1.56 -11.23 0.71
C LYS A 36 1.66 -12.75 0.61
N GLY A 37 1.77 -13.43 1.75
CA GLY A 37 2.03 -14.86 1.74
C GLY A 37 3.39 -15.14 1.10
N SER A 38 3.42 -16.02 0.11
CA SER A 38 4.63 -16.36 -0.63
C SER A 38 4.82 -15.55 -1.90
N GLU A 39 3.90 -14.63 -2.20
CA GLU A 39 3.94 -13.86 -3.44
C GLU A 39 4.47 -12.44 -3.22
N THR A 40 5.21 -11.94 -4.20
CA THR A 40 5.79 -10.60 -4.18
C THR A 40 5.26 -9.81 -5.37
N PHE A 41 4.87 -8.56 -5.12
CA PHE A 41 4.29 -7.68 -6.13
C PHE A 41 5.04 -6.34 -6.15
N SER A 42 5.14 -5.73 -7.32
CA SER A 42 5.70 -4.37 -7.42
C SER A 42 4.66 -3.35 -6.95
N ALA A 43 5.02 -2.52 -5.98
CA ALA A 43 4.14 -1.45 -5.51
C ALA A 43 4.09 -0.28 -6.49
N ALA A 44 4.95 -0.27 -7.50
CA ALA A 44 4.95 0.76 -8.54
C ALA A 44 4.04 0.43 -9.73
N SER A 45 3.43 -0.75 -9.73
CA SER A 45 2.54 -1.20 -10.79
C SER A 45 1.11 -1.35 -10.27
N ILE A 46 0.17 -0.57 -10.81
CA ILE A 46 -1.22 -0.65 -10.40
C ILE A 46 -1.82 -2.02 -10.68
N LEU A 47 -1.44 -2.65 -11.82
CA LEU A 47 -1.95 -3.97 -12.15
C LEU A 47 -1.50 -5.02 -11.15
N GLU A 48 -0.25 -4.95 -10.69
CA GLU A 48 0.26 -5.89 -9.69
C GLU A 48 -0.38 -5.66 -8.33
N VAL A 49 -0.55 -4.40 -7.92
CA VAL A 49 -1.22 -4.09 -6.65
C VAL A 49 -2.65 -4.60 -6.65
N LEU A 50 -3.38 -4.40 -7.74
CA LEU A 50 -4.75 -4.90 -7.86
C LEU A 50 -4.80 -6.43 -7.85
N SER A 51 -3.84 -7.09 -8.51
CA SER A 51 -3.81 -8.54 -8.57
C SER A 51 -3.43 -9.19 -7.23
N ALA A 52 -2.86 -8.42 -6.31
CA ALA A 52 -2.51 -8.92 -4.98
C ALA A 52 -3.73 -9.16 -4.08
N ASN A 53 -4.92 -8.72 -4.49
CA ASN A 53 -6.16 -8.89 -3.72
C ASN A 53 -6.02 -8.43 -2.27
N LEU A 54 -5.64 -7.16 -2.11
CA LEU A 54 -5.43 -6.58 -0.79
C LEU A 54 -6.75 -6.15 -0.16
N ASP A 55 -7.50 -7.14 0.30
CA ASP A 55 -8.81 -6.92 0.91
C ASP A 55 -8.69 -6.53 2.39
N CYS A 56 -9.80 -6.09 2.97
CA CYS A 56 -9.85 -5.77 4.39
C CYS A 56 -9.37 -6.94 5.24
N GLY A 57 -8.48 -6.68 6.17
CA GLY A 57 -7.89 -7.70 7.03
C GLY A 57 -6.64 -8.37 6.46
N SER A 58 -6.32 -8.11 5.19
CA SER A 58 -5.10 -8.66 4.60
C SER A 58 -3.87 -8.09 5.30
N ARG A 59 -2.92 -8.96 5.59
CA ARG A 59 -1.62 -8.55 6.12
C ARG A 59 -0.58 -8.68 5.02
N MET A 60 0.25 -7.66 4.92
CA MET A 60 1.32 -7.64 3.92
C MET A 60 2.57 -7.03 4.51
N THR A 61 3.71 -7.31 3.90
CA THR A 61 4.97 -6.67 4.25
C THR A 61 5.35 -5.73 3.11
N ILE A 62 5.57 -4.47 3.43
CA ILE A 62 6.09 -3.51 2.46
C ILE A 62 7.60 -3.45 2.65
N GLU A 63 8.33 -3.68 1.57
CA GLU A 63 9.79 -3.56 1.57
C GLU A 63 10.19 -2.41 0.67
N ALA A 64 11.03 -1.51 1.19
CA ALA A 64 11.55 -0.37 0.44
C ALA A 64 13.08 -0.40 0.46
N VAL A 65 13.69 -0.29 -0.72
CA VAL A 65 15.15 -0.31 -0.88
C VAL A 65 15.54 0.92 -1.69
N GLY A 66 16.41 1.76 -1.10
CA GLY A 66 16.88 2.97 -1.77
C GLY A 66 17.01 4.13 -0.80
N PRO A 67 17.46 5.31 -1.30
CA PRO A 67 17.71 6.48 -0.43
C PRO A 67 16.50 6.96 0.37
N ASP A 68 15.30 6.85 -0.20
CA ASP A 68 14.08 7.35 0.44
C ASP A 68 13.27 6.26 1.13
N ALA A 69 13.85 5.09 1.39
CA ALA A 69 13.12 3.93 1.90
C ALA A 69 12.33 4.24 3.18
N GLU A 70 12.94 4.90 4.15
CA GLU A 70 12.27 5.22 5.41
C GLU A 70 11.10 6.17 5.21
N LYS A 71 11.32 7.22 4.43
CA LYS A 71 10.26 8.19 4.11
C LYS A 71 9.11 7.55 3.37
N ALA A 72 9.42 6.66 2.44
CA ALA A 72 8.41 5.95 1.68
C ALA A 72 7.55 5.08 2.59
N LEU A 73 8.16 4.31 3.48
CA LEU A 73 7.42 3.44 4.40
C LEU A 73 6.50 4.24 5.32
N GLU A 74 6.99 5.36 5.85
CA GLU A 74 6.17 6.22 6.70
C GLU A 74 4.97 6.79 5.95
N LYS A 75 5.20 7.28 4.74
CA LYS A 75 4.12 7.85 3.92
C LYS A 75 3.10 6.79 3.54
N LEU A 76 3.55 5.61 3.12
CA LEU A 76 2.64 4.55 2.69
C LEU A 76 1.82 4.01 3.85
N GLN A 77 2.42 3.88 5.03
CA GLN A 77 1.68 3.45 6.21
C GLN A 77 0.60 4.46 6.59
N ARG A 78 0.92 5.74 6.55
CA ARG A 78 -0.05 6.81 6.83
C ARG A 78 -1.16 6.81 5.79
N LEU A 79 -0.82 6.62 4.53
CA LEU A 79 -1.79 6.59 3.44
C LEU A 79 -2.81 5.45 3.62
N LEU A 80 -2.35 4.27 4.02
CA LEU A 80 -3.24 3.15 4.30
C LEU A 80 -4.22 3.47 5.44
N HIS A 81 -3.74 4.16 6.47
CA HIS A 81 -4.58 4.61 7.57
C HIS A 81 -5.60 5.64 7.09
N ASP A 82 -5.17 6.57 6.24
CA ASP A 82 -6.04 7.61 5.68
C ASP A 82 -7.16 7.02 4.83
N PHE A 83 -6.91 5.94 4.12
CA PHE A 83 -7.93 5.27 3.33
C PHE A 83 -9.09 4.79 4.21
N LYS A 84 -8.79 4.28 5.40
CA LYS A 84 -9.82 3.88 6.35
C LYS A 84 -10.66 5.07 6.78
N GLU A 85 -10.02 6.17 7.13
CA GLU A 85 -10.73 7.37 7.57
C GLU A 85 -11.59 7.96 6.47
N GLN A 86 -11.10 8.01 5.24
CA GLN A 86 -11.86 8.51 4.09
C GLN A 86 -13.10 7.65 3.84
N GLU A 87 -12.96 6.34 3.91
CA GLU A 87 -14.06 5.42 3.71
C GLU A 87 -15.16 5.61 4.76
N GLU A 88 -14.77 5.79 6.02
CA GLU A 88 -15.72 6.04 7.10
C GLU A 88 -16.46 7.36 6.89
N ARG A 89 -15.80 8.40 6.39
CA ARG A 89 -16.43 9.69 6.10
C ARG A 89 -17.41 9.60 4.94
N GLU A 90 -17.08 8.83 3.91
CA GLU A 90 -17.93 8.68 2.73
C GLU A 90 -19.24 7.94 3.02
N ARG A 91 -19.29 7.20 4.11
CA ARG A 91 -20.48 6.46 4.53
C ARG A 91 -21.55 7.30 5.21
N ARG A 92 -21.23 8.52 5.58
CA ARG A 92 -22.15 9.38 6.31
C ARG A 92 -23.07 10.17 5.42
#